data_00660be8a1c1e6878eedf0b13e903f8d
#
_entry.id   00660be8a1c1e6878eedf0b13e903f8d
#
_cell.length_a   1.000
_cell.length_b   1.000
_cell.length_c   1.000
_cell.angle_alpha   90.00
_cell.angle_beta   90.00
_cell.angle_gamma   90.00
#
_symmetry.space_group_name_H-M   'P 1'
#
loop_
_entity.id
_entity.type
_entity.pdbx_description
1 polymer ?
#
loop_
_entity_poly.entity_id
_entity_poly.type
_entity_poly.pdbx_seq_one_letter_code
_entity_poly.pdbx_strand_id
1 'polypeptide(L)'
;LRASYALPGIFPPVELEGRPLVDGALVNPVPVSVCRAMGARLVIAVNLNADMLGSERAQLAKIAEGQKDNGNSLPGGFPSVFPGAFGAGMLDSLFRRDGTPSMFNVMASALNILQDRLGRSRLAGDPPDVTIAPQVGHIGLLDFDCAEELIKLGEEAVERSLPVLEEALTVLQP
;
A
#
# COMPACT_ATOMS: atom_id res chain seq x y z
N LEU A 1 -4.00 -5.55 -14.89
CA LEU A 1 -3.30 -4.46 -14.19
C LEU A 1 -4.28 -3.41 -13.67
N ARG A 2 -5.10 -2.78 -14.52
CA ARG A 2 -6.04 -1.73 -14.09
C ARG A 2 -6.97 -2.18 -12.95
N ALA A 3 -7.44 -3.42 -12.96
CA ALA A 3 -8.25 -3.98 -11.89
C ALA A 3 -7.46 -4.18 -10.59
N SER A 4 -6.15 -4.49 -10.70
CA SER A 4 -5.27 -4.77 -9.57
C SER A 4 -4.99 -3.56 -8.68
N TYR A 5 -5.22 -2.34 -9.17
CA TYR A 5 -5.13 -1.12 -8.37
C TYR A 5 -6.44 -0.32 -8.31
N ALA A 6 -7.55 -0.96 -8.66
CA ALA A 6 -8.88 -0.36 -8.54
C ALA A 6 -9.33 -0.33 -7.07
N LEU A 7 -8.66 0.52 -6.27
CA LEU A 7 -8.93 0.66 -4.84
C LEU A 7 -10.32 1.30 -4.63
N PRO A 8 -11.20 0.64 -3.87
CA PRO A 8 -12.55 1.16 -3.61
C PRO A 8 -12.53 2.55 -2.98
N GLY A 9 -13.37 3.43 -3.50
CA GLY A 9 -13.45 4.83 -3.07
C GLY A 9 -12.48 5.77 -3.79
N ILE A 10 -11.47 5.25 -4.50
CA ILE A 10 -10.51 6.04 -5.27
C ILE A 10 -10.72 5.82 -6.77
N PHE A 11 -10.78 4.56 -7.19
CA PHE A 11 -10.97 4.20 -8.59
C PHE A 11 -12.24 3.38 -8.78
N PRO A 12 -12.92 3.54 -9.93
CA PRO A 12 -14.06 2.71 -10.26
C PRO A 12 -13.63 1.25 -10.47
N PRO A 13 -14.48 0.27 -10.14
CA PRO A 13 -14.26 -1.12 -10.48
C PRO A 13 -14.02 -1.30 -11.98
N VAL A 14 -13.22 -2.29 -12.33
CA VAL A 14 -13.01 -2.68 -13.72
C VAL A 14 -13.95 -3.81 -14.08
N GLU A 15 -14.83 -3.59 -15.03
CA GLU A 15 -15.71 -4.64 -15.52
C GLU A 15 -14.96 -5.56 -16.49
N LEU A 16 -14.99 -6.86 -16.20
CA LEU A 16 -14.44 -7.90 -17.07
C LEU A 16 -15.45 -9.06 -17.11
N GLU A 17 -15.93 -9.39 -18.30
CA GLU A 17 -16.88 -10.48 -18.53
C GLU A 17 -18.14 -10.40 -17.63
N GLY A 18 -18.69 -9.20 -17.44
CA GLY A 18 -19.85 -8.94 -16.59
C GLY A 18 -19.57 -9.02 -15.08
N ARG A 19 -18.29 -9.08 -14.67
CA ARG A 19 -17.88 -9.09 -13.27
C ARG A 19 -17.16 -7.80 -12.91
N PRO A 20 -17.58 -7.07 -11.87
CA PRO A 20 -16.84 -5.94 -11.35
C PRO A 20 -15.61 -6.45 -10.56
N LEU A 21 -14.42 -6.04 -10.98
CA LEU A 21 -13.15 -6.35 -10.34
C LEU A 21 -12.62 -5.13 -9.59
N VAL A 22 -12.09 -5.37 -8.42
CA VAL A 22 -11.46 -4.36 -7.55
C VAL A 22 -10.06 -4.81 -7.17
N ASP A 23 -9.31 -3.96 -6.44
CA ASP A 23 -7.95 -4.21 -6.00
C ASP A 23 -7.82 -5.57 -5.28
N GLY A 24 -6.87 -6.37 -5.73
CA GLY A 24 -6.57 -7.68 -5.16
C GLY A 24 -6.00 -7.62 -3.74
N ALA A 25 -5.43 -6.49 -3.34
CA ALA A 25 -4.90 -6.28 -1.99
C ALA A 25 -5.98 -6.36 -0.90
N LEU A 26 -7.26 -6.19 -1.26
CA LEU A 26 -8.40 -6.40 -0.34
C LEU A 26 -8.54 -7.86 0.13
N VAL A 27 -7.97 -8.81 -0.60
CA VAL A 27 -8.10 -10.25 -0.32
C VAL A 27 -6.74 -10.89 -0.06
N ASN A 28 -5.72 -10.53 -0.83
CA ASN A 28 -4.40 -11.12 -0.75
C ASN A 28 -3.32 -10.08 -1.14
N PRO A 29 -2.88 -9.23 -0.20
CA PRO A 29 -1.93 -8.14 -0.49
C PRO A 29 -0.59 -8.62 -1.04
N VAL A 30 -0.12 -9.79 -0.56
CA VAL A 30 1.14 -10.41 -1.02
C VAL A 30 0.83 -11.86 -1.41
N PRO A 31 0.51 -12.13 -2.69
CA PRO A 31 -0.15 -13.37 -3.12
C PRO A 31 0.84 -14.55 -3.30
N VAL A 32 1.59 -14.91 -2.27
CA VAL A 32 2.54 -16.04 -2.25
C VAL A 32 1.85 -17.36 -2.59
N SER A 33 0.69 -17.61 -1.97
CA SER A 33 -0.10 -18.82 -2.23
C SER A 33 -0.48 -19.00 -3.70
N VAL A 34 -0.76 -17.91 -4.40
CA VAL A 34 -1.08 -17.95 -5.84
C VAL A 34 0.15 -18.34 -6.66
N CYS A 35 1.32 -17.77 -6.36
CA CYS A 35 2.57 -18.13 -7.02
C CYS A 35 2.89 -19.62 -6.82
N ARG A 36 2.70 -20.15 -5.61
CA ARG A 36 2.87 -21.57 -5.31
C ARG A 36 1.88 -22.45 -6.07
N ALA A 37 0.60 -22.07 -6.11
CA ALA A 37 -0.42 -22.78 -6.88
C ALA A 37 -0.14 -22.79 -8.39
N MET A 38 0.56 -21.78 -8.91
CA MET A 38 1.02 -21.71 -10.30
C MET A 38 2.31 -22.51 -10.54
N GLY A 39 2.85 -23.18 -9.52
CA GLY A 39 4.03 -24.05 -9.64
C GLY A 39 5.36 -23.34 -9.39
N ALA A 40 5.39 -22.16 -8.81
CA ALA A 40 6.63 -21.47 -8.47
C ALA A 40 7.43 -22.30 -7.42
N ARG A 41 8.68 -22.62 -7.74
CA ARG A 41 9.61 -23.32 -6.85
C ARG A 41 10.27 -22.36 -5.87
N LEU A 42 10.49 -21.13 -6.27
CA LEU A 42 11.02 -20.04 -5.47
C LEU A 42 10.06 -18.85 -5.56
N VAL A 43 9.69 -18.29 -4.42
CA VAL A 43 8.83 -17.10 -4.34
C VAL A 43 9.57 -16.01 -3.57
N ILE A 44 9.84 -14.92 -4.25
CA ILE A 44 10.39 -13.69 -3.67
C ILE A 44 9.23 -12.71 -3.51
N ALA A 45 8.94 -12.32 -2.28
CA ALA A 45 7.86 -11.39 -1.97
C ALA A 45 8.41 -10.01 -1.64
N VAL A 46 7.86 -8.98 -2.26
CA VAL A 46 8.10 -7.58 -1.86
C VAL A 46 6.96 -7.13 -0.97
N ASN A 47 7.24 -6.86 0.30
CA ASN A 47 6.24 -6.44 1.28
C ASN A 47 6.44 -4.98 1.67
N LEU A 48 5.65 -4.09 1.08
CA LEU A 48 5.68 -2.65 1.35
C LEU A 48 5.06 -2.29 2.71
N ASN A 49 4.22 -3.16 3.26
CA ASN A 49 3.56 -2.94 4.55
C ASN A 49 4.39 -3.44 5.75
N ALA A 50 5.61 -3.92 5.53
CA ALA A 50 6.47 -4.39 6.61
C ALA A 50 6.98 -3.26 7.52
N ASP A 51 7.07 -2.03 7.00
CA ASP A 51 7.56 -0.85 7.74
C ASP A 51 6.44 -0.10 8.47
N MET A 52 5.79 -0.77 9.41
CA MET A 52 4.75 -0.16 10.24
C MET A 52 5.30 0.92 11.18
N LEU A 53 6.51 0.73 11.71
CA LEU A 53 7.15 1.68 12.63
C LEU A 53 7.55 2.98 11.92
N GLY A 54 7.93 2.90 10.65
CA GLY A 54 8.20 4.09 9.82
C GLY A 54 6.95 4.93 9.64
N SER A 55 5.82 4.30 9.34
CA SER A 55 4.53 4.97 9.20
C SER A 55 4.06 5.64 10.49
N GLU A 56 4.14 4.95 11.63
CA GLU A 56 3.75 5.51 12.93
C GLU A 56 4.67 6.68 13.33
N ARG A 57 5.98 6.55 13.12
CA ARG A 57 6.94 7.63 13.38
C ARG A 57 6.69 8.85 12.52
N ALA A 58 6.41 8.66 11.24
CA ALA A 58 6.09 9.75 10.31
C ALA A 58 4.81 10.49 10.74
N GLN A 59 3.77 9.77 11.18
CA GLN A 59 2.55 10.38 11.70
C GLN A 59 2.80 11.16 12.99
N LEU A 60 3.55 10.59 13.94
CA LEU A 60 3.90 11.26 15.19
C LEU A 60 4.76 12.50 14.96
N ALA A 61 5.69 12.47 14.01
CA ALA A 61 6.51 13.62 13.64
C ALA A 61 5.63 14.75 13.08
N LYS A 62 4.71 14.47 12.18
CA LYS A 62 3.76 15.46 11.63
C LYS A 62 2.89 16.11 12.72
N ILE A 63 2.47 15.33 13.70
CA ILE A 63 1.70 15.84 14.85
C ILE A 63 2.58 16.73 15.75
N ALA A 64 3.83 16.32 15.99
CA ALA A 64 4.77 17.05 16.85
C ALA A 64 5.22 18.38 16.23
N GLU A 65 5.36 18.46 14.92
CA GLU A 65 5.70 19.68 14.19
C GLU A 65 4.56 20.70 14.14
N GLY A 66 3.42 20.39 14.75
CA GLY A 66 2.28 21.31 14.80
C GLY A 66 1.77 21.71 13.42
N GLN A 67 2.06 20.92 12.42
CA GLN A 67 1.51 21.08 11.09
C GLN A 67 0.00 20.91 11.21
N LYS A 68 -0.67 22.06 11.47
CA LYS A 68 -2.10 22.15 11.20
C LYS A 68 -2.22 21.81 9.73
N ASP A 69 -2.73 20.65 9.46
CA ASP A 69 -3.15 20.28 8.12
C ASP A 69 -4.03 21.43 7.63
N ASN A 70 -3.45 22.30 6.83
CA ASN A 70 -4.21 23.31 6.11
C ASN A 70 -5.03 22.52 5.10
N GLY A 71 -6.12 21.90 5.55
CA GLY A 71 -7.24 21.26 4.85
C GLY A 71 -7.09 20.75 3.42
N ASN A 72 -5.87 20.68 2.87
CA ASN A 72 -5.59 20.33 1.48
C ASN A 72 -4.77 19.05 1.31
N SER A 73 -4.32 18.44 2.40
CA SER A 73 -3.60 17.17 2.31
C SER A 73 -4.33 16.15 3.16
N LEU A 74 -4.93 15.16 2.51
CA LEU A 74 -5.33 13.93 3.16
C LEU A 74 -4.08 13.24 3.73
N PRO A 75 -4.14 12.55 4.86
CA PRO A 75 -3.09 11.61 5.24
C PRO A 75 -2.95 10.59 4.13
N GLY A 76 -1.87 10.70 3.33
CA GLY A 76 -1.71 9.98 2.07
C GLY A 76 -1.84 10.84 0.82
N GLY A 77 -1.75 12.20 0.94
CA GLY A 77 -1.47 13.09 -0.18
C GLY A 77 -2.41 13.02 -1.37
N PHE A 78 -3.74 13.06 -1.16
CA PHE A 78 -4.65 13.28 -2.29
C PHE A 78 -4.54 14.72 -2.77
N PRO A 79 -3.94 15.00 -3.92
CA PRO A 79 -4.04 16.33 -4.52
C PRO A 79 -5.51 16.60 -4.86
N SER A 80 -5.95 17.83 -4.64
CA SER A 80 -7.27 18.35 -5.01
C SER A 80 -7.50 18.40 -6.55
N VAL A 81 -7.03 17.39 -7.29
CA VAL A 81 -6.89 17.38 -8.76
C VAL A 81 -8.03 16.62 -9.45
N PHE A 82 -9.14 16.31 -8.79
CA PHE A 82 -10.33 15.89 -9.51
C PHE A 82 -11.42 16.98 -9.56
N PRO A 83 -11.29 17.99 -10.42
CA PRO A 83 -12.41 18.87 -10.75
C PRO A 83 -13.28 18.15 -11.76
N GLY A 84 -14.37 17.54 -11.33
CA GLY A 84 -15.37 17.16 -12.30
C GLY A 84 -16.28 15.96 -12.05
N ALA A 85 -16.06 15.10 -11.06
CA ALA A 85 -16.91 13.91 -10.90
C ALA A 85 -17.95 13.99 -9.76
N PHE A 86 -17.72 14.85 -8.75
CA PHE A 86 -18.70 15.15 -7.70
C PHE A 86 -18.60 16.62 -7.33
N GLY A 87 -19.74 17.29 -7.24
CA GLY A 87 -19.79 18.72 -6.96
C GLY A 87 -18.93 19.12 -5.75
N ALA A 88 -18.11 20.14 -5.92
CA ALA A 88 -17.13 20.60 -4.93
C ALA A 88 -17.70 20.80 -3.50
N GLY A 89 -18.98 21.11 -3.36
CA GLY A 89 -19.64 21.27 -2.07
C GLY A 89 -19.93 19.95 -1.33
N MET A 90 -20.10 18.85 -2.03
CA MET A 90 -20.33 17.54 -1.42
C MET A 90 -19.02 16.93 -0.92
N LEU A 91 -17.94 17.16 -1.63
CA LEU A 91 -16.59 16.79 -1.19
C LEU A 91 -16.17 17.59 0.04
N ASP A 92 -16.42 18.90 0.10
CA ASP A 92 -16.09 19.74 1.25
C ASP A 92 -16.84 19.28 2.51
N SER A 93 -18.10 18.84 2.39
CA SER A 93 -18.89 18.30 3.51
C SER A 93 -18.43 16.90 3.98
N LEU A 94 -17.87 16.10 3.08
CA LEU A 94 -17.29 14.78 3.40
C LEU A 94 -15.89 14.88 4.03
N PHE A 95 -15.16 15.96 3.69
CA PHE A 95 -13.76 16.13 4.07
C PHE A 95 -13.50 17.17 5.15
N ARG A 96 -14.49 17.99 5.52
CA ARG A 96 -14.34 19.07 6.48
C ARG A 96 -15.43 19.08 7.54
N ARG A 97 -15.08 18.69 8.75
CA ARG A 97 -15.86 19.01 9.94
C ARG A 97 -14.95 19.11 11.16
N ASP A 98 -14.79 20.34 11.66
CA ASP A 98 -14.37 20.71 13.03
C ASP A 98 -13.59 19.65 13.85
N GLY A 99 -12.35 19.35 13.47
CA GLY A 99 -11.46 18.50 14.26
C GLY A 99 -11.81 17.00 14.29
N THR A 100 -12.85 16.56 13.58
CA THR A 100 -13.19 15.14 13.44
C THR A 100 -12.60 14.58 12.14
N PRO A 101 -12.02 13.36 12.15
CA PRO A 101 -11.52 12.74 10.92
C PRO A 101 -12.69 12.53 9.95
N SER A 102 -12.47 12.85 8.67
CA SER A 102 -13.48 12.63 7.63
C SER A 102 -13.80 11.13 7.50
N MET A 103 -15.02 10.81 7.08
CA MET A 103 -15.44 9.43 6.86
C MET A 103 -14.53 8.70 5.87
N PHE A 104 -13.99 9.43 4.89
CA PHE A 104 -13.01 8.89 3.93
C PHE A 104 -11.69 8.53 4.61
N ASN A 105 -11.17 9.38 5.49
CA ASN A 105 -9.93 9.10 6.24
C ASN A 105 -10.10 7.89 7.16
N VAL A 106 -11.24 7.77 7.81
CA VAL A 106 -11.56 6.59 8.63
C VAL A 106 -11.62 5.32 7.79
N MET A 107 -12.25 5.39 6.61
CA MET A 107 -12.35 4.24 5.69
C MET A 107 -10.97 3.86 5.13
N ALA A 108 -10.17 4.83 4.70
CA ALA A 108 -8.80 4.58 4.21
C ALA A 108 -7.92 3.96 5.31
N SER A 109 -7.99 4.48 6.54
CA SER A 109 -7.26 3.91 7.68
C SER A 109 -7.74 2.49 8.01
N ALA A 110 -9.04 2.25 7.96
CA ALA A 110 -9.59 0.91 8.18
C ALA A 110 -9.13 -0.09 7.12
N LEU A 111 -9.09 0.32 5.85
CA LEU A 111 -8.57 -0.50 4.76
C LEU A 111 -7.08 -0.82 4.96
N ASN A 112 -6.27 0.15 5.33
CA ASN A 112 -4.85 -0.07 5.63
C ASN A 112 -4.65 -1.07 6.77
N ILE A 113 -5.40 -0.94 7.85
CA ILE A 113 -5.34 -1.88 8.98
C ILE A 113 -5.76 -3.29 8.55
N LEU A 114 -6.81 -3.40 7.73
CA LEU A 114 -7.28 -4.69 7.22
C LEU A 114 -6.26 -5.34 6.30
N GLN A 115 -5.68 -4.59 5.37
CA GLN A 115 -4.65 -5.08 4.45
C GLN A 115 -3.41 -5.56 5.19
N ASP A 116 -2.96 -4.81 6.20
CA ASP A 116 -1.83 -5.20 7.04
C ASP A 116 -2.11 -6.51 7.80
N ARG A 117 -3.28 -6.61 8.44
CA ARG A 117 -3.67 -7.84 9.15
C ARG A 117 -3.82 -9.03 8.22
N LEU A 118 -4.43 -8.83 7.05
CA LEU A 118 -4.55 -9.87 6.02
C LEU A 118 -3.18 -10.29 5.49
N GLY A 119 -2.31 -9.33 5.18
CA GLY A 119 -0.95 -9.59 4.72
C GLY A 119 -0.18 -10.45 5.72
N ARG A 120 -0.16 -10.05 6.99
CA ARG A 120 0.50 -10.85 8.06
C ARG A 120 -0.09 -12.25 8.22
N SER A 121 -1.40 -12.37 8.22
CA SER A 121 -2.07 -13.67 8.33
C SER A 121 -1.77 -14.58 7.15
N ARG A 122 -1.76 -14.04 5.92
CA ARG A 122 -1.44 -14.79 4.70
C ARG A 122 0.02 -15.23 4.68
N LEU A 123 0.94 -14.32 4.98
CA LEU A 123 2.37 -14.62 5.03
C LEU A 123 2.75 -15.63 6.14
N ALA A 124 1.98 -15.66 7.23
CA ALA A 124 2.16 -16.65 8.28
C ALA A 124 1.71 -18.08 7.84
N GLY A 125 0.66 -18.16 7.01
CA GLY A 125 0.17 -19.43 6.46
C GLY A 125 0.97 -19.93 5.26
N ASP A 126 1.35 -19.02 4.37
CA ASP A 126 2.08 -19.29 3.13
C ASP A 126 3.32 -18.38 3.07
N PRO A 127 4.40 -18.69 3.77
CA PRO A 127 5.60 -17.85 3.77
C PRO A 127 6.31 -17.90 2.41
N PRO A 128 6.84 -16.77 1.91
CA PRO A 128 7.74 -16.76 0.77
C PRO A 128 9.11 -17.34 1.16
N ASP A 129 9.92 -17.70 0.18
CA ASP A 129 11.31 -18.12 0.43
C ASP A 129 12.18 -16.93 0.80
N VAL A 130 11.95 -15.78 0.18
CA VAL A 130 12.63 -14.52 0.49
C VAL A 130 11.62 -13.39 0.58
N THR A 131 11.78 -12.55 1.61
CA THR A 131 11.00 -11.31 1.75
C THR A 131 11.92 -10.10 1.61
N ILE A 132 11.58 -9.21 0.68
CA ILE A 132 12.19 -7.89 0.53
C ILE A 132 11.24 -6.88 1.16
N ALA A 133 11.73 -6.10 2.13
CA ALA A 133 10.95 -5.14 2.90
C ALA A 133 11.57 -3.74 2.80
N PRO A 134 11.21 -2.95 1.79
CA PRO A 134 11.63 -1.56 1.69
C PRO A 134 11.03 -0.72 2.84
N GLN A 135 11.79 0.25 3.34
CA GLN A 135 11.37 1.13 4.42
C GLN A 135 10.64 2.35 3.85
N VAL A 136 9.40 2.15 3.41
CA VAL A 136 8.59 3.15 2.71
C VAL A 136 7.40 3.68 3.53
N GLY A 137 7.33 3.34 4.82
CA GLY A 137 6.18 3.67 5.67
C GLY A 137 5.91 5.17 5.86
N HIS A 138 6.88 6.04 5.55
CA HIS A 138 6.74 7.49 5.62
C HIS A 138 6.15 8.12 4.34
N ILE A 139 6.09 7.36 3.24
CA ILE A 139 5.59 7.82 1.94
C ILE A 139 4.12 7.40 1.80
N GLY A 140 3.28 8.34 1.44
CA GLY A 140 1.85 8.08 1.23
C GLY A 140 1.56 7.37 -0.09
N LEU A 141 0.42 6.70 -0.16
CA LEU A 141 -0.01 5.93 -1.34
C LEU A 141 -0.09 6.76 -2.62
N LEU A 142 -0.27 8.07 -2.51
CA LEU A 142 -0.48 8.98 -3.64
C LEU A 142 0.64 10.03 -3.81
N ASP A 143 1.73 9.89 -3.08
CA ASP A 143 2.89 10.76 -3.18
C ASP A 143 3.73 10.34 -4.41
N PHE A 144 3.17 10.56 -5.61
CA PHE A 144 3.79 10.17 -6.88
C PHE A 144 5.06 10.96 -7.22
N ASP A 145 5.28 12.07 -6.55
CA ASP A 145 6.49 12.90 -6.63
C ASP A 145 7.70 12.28 -5.91
N CYS A 146 7.47 11.29 -5.03
CA CYS A 146 8.52 10.57 -4.30
C CYS A 146 9.08 9.35 -5.06
N ALA A 147 8.89 9.27 -6.38
CA ALA A 147 9.28 8.09 -7.16
C ALA A 147 10.78 7.78 -7.11
N GLU A 148 11.64 8.79 -7.16
CA GLU A 148 13.11 8.62 -7.08
C GLU A 148 13.53 8.05 -5.72
N GLU A 149 12.93 8.54 -4.65
CA GLU A 149 13.17 8.04 -3.29
C GLU A 149 12.71 6.60 -3.14
N LEU A 150 11.52 6.28 -3.66
CA LEU A 150 10.97 4.91 -3.64
C LEU A 150 11.87 3.92 -4.39
N ILE A 151 12.41 4.30 -5.55
CA ILE A 151 13.34 3.47 -6.32
C ILE A 151 14.59 3.19 -5.48
N LYS A 152 15.20 4.21 -4.90
CA LYS A 152 16.40 4.08 -4.08
C LYS A 152 16.16 3.18 -2.86
N LEU A 153 15.06 3.36 -2.13
CA LEU A 153 14.69 2.52 -0.99
C LEU A 153 14.46 1.06 -1.40
N GLY A 154 13.91 0.85 -2.61
CA GLY A 154 13.77 -0.47 -3.21
C GLY A 154 15.11 -1.13 -3.49
N GLU A 155 16.04 -0.42 -4.13
CA GLU A 155 17.40 -0.88 -4.42
C GLU A 155 18.14 -1.24 -3.13
N GLU A 156 18.14 -0.35 -2.14
CA GLU A 156 18.74 -0.62 -0.82
C GLU A 156 18.15 -1.85 -0.13
N ALA A 157 16.84 -2.08 -0.27
CA ALA A 157 16.18 -3.25 0.30
C ALA A 157 16.61 -4.54 -0.40
N VAL A 158 16.78 -4.51 -1.71
CA VAL A 158 17.32 -5.64 -2.48
C VAL A 158 18.77 -5.93 -2.08
N GLU A 159 19.62 -4.91 -2.01
CA GLU A 159 21.03 -5.06 -1.62
C GLU A 159 21.16 -5.72 -0.24
N ARG A 160 20.36 -5.29 0.73
CA ARG A 160 20.31 -5.93 2.05
C ARG A 160 19.88 -7.39 2.02
N SER A 161 19.09 -7.76 1.03
CA SER A 161 18.54 -9.12 0.89
C SER A 161 19.38 -10.02 0.00
N LEU A 162 20.42 -9.50 -0.68
CA LEU A 162 21.25 -10.25 -1.63
C LEU A 162 21.81 -11.56 -1.05
N PRO A 163 22.38 -11.62 0.16
CA PRO A 163 22.94 -12.87 0.68
C PRO A 163 21.89 -13.97 0.81
N VAL A 164 20.67 -13.62 1.26
CA VAL A 164 19.56 -14.57 1.38
C VAL A 164 19.01 -14.97 0.01
N LEU A 165 18.99 -14.04 -0.95
CA LEU A 165 18.58 -14.31 -2.33
C LEU A 165 19.55 -15.29 -3.01
N GLU A 166 20.85 -15.11 -2.84
CA GLU A 166 21.88 -15.98 -3.39
C GLU A 166 21.77 -17.39 -2.80
N GLU A 167 21.57 -17.50 -1.48
CA GLU A 167 21.35 -18.79 -0.83
C GLU A 167 20.09 -19.47 -1.37
N ALA A 168 18.97 -18.74 -1.47
CA ALA A 168 17.73 -19.28 -1.98
C ALA A 168 17.84 -19.75 -3.44
N LEU A 169 18.64 -19.08 -4.27
CA LEU A 169 18.89 -19.48 -5.66
C LEU A 169 19.71 -20.76 -5.76
N THR A 170 20.58 -21.07 -4.80
CA THR A 170 21.34 -22.33 -4.82
C THR A 170 20.44 -23.56 -4.72
N VAL A 171 19.29 -23.44 -4.06
CA VAL A 171 18.29 -24.51 -3.94
C VAL A 171 17.64 -24.84 -5.31
N LEU A 172 17.69 -23.95 -6.26
CA LEU A 172 17.14 -24.14 -7.61
C LEU A 172 18.13 -24.80 -8.57
N GLN A 173 19.41 -24.80 -8.23
CA GLN A 173 20.43 -25.45 -9.06
C GLN A 173 20.22 -26.98 -9.02
N PRO A 174 20.27 -27.66 -10.17
CA PRO A 174 20.03 -29.09 -10.27
C PRO A 174 21.13 -29.91 -9.60
#